data_2e7ce1226923fcfd6fa8a711f7562eee
#
_entry.id   2e7ce1226923fcfd6fa8a711f7562eee
#
_cell.length_a   1.000
_cell.length_b   1.000
_cell.length_c   1.000
_cell.angle_alpha   90.00
_cell.angle_beta   90.00
_cell.angle_gamma   90.00
#
_symmetry.space_group_name_H-M   'P 1'
#
loop_
_entity.id
_entity.type
_entity.pdbx_description
1 polymer ?
#
loop_
_entity_poly.entity_id
_entity_poly.type
_entity_poly.pdbx_seq_one_letter_code
_entity_poly.pdbx_strand_id
1 'polypeptide(L)'
;MTPPSRKSCYNFRVVSIDKVLDGDTIDVTIDLGFDLYKKERVRVAGVDTPEKRTRDLEEKALGLDATYWLKKKLEDTISGEDELTIRTELVGGMGKYGRLLGWLYIGDADLSLNEQMIDEGYAWEYDGGTKKKDFEELREIRRSFGTLSEG
;
A
#
# COMPACT_ATOMS: atom_id res chain seq x y z
N MET A 1 -5.47 6.32 -11.44
CA MET A 1 -4.11 6.07 -10.96
C MET A 1 -3.34 5.23 -11.97
N THR A 2 -2.15 5.68 -12.35
CA THR A 2 -1.34 4.99 -13.34
C THR A 2 0.06 4.75 -12.77
N PRO A 3 0.41 3.50 -12.44
CA PRO A 3 1.76 3.18 -12.01
C PRO A 3 2.76 3.45 -13.14
N PRO A 4 4.03 3.77 -12.83
CA PRO A 4 5.04 3.96 -13.86
C PRO A 4 5.29 2.68 -14.64
N SER A 5 5.65 2.80 -15.92
CA SER A 5 6.00 1.65 -16.74
C SER A 5 7.33 1.05 -16.26
N ARG A 6 7.57 -0.22 -16.56
CA ARG A 6 8.83 -0.89 -16.18
C ARG A 6 10.08 -0.18 -16.72
N LYS A 7 9.96 0.51 -17.85
CA LYS A 7 11.09 1.22 -18.47
C LYS A 7 11.42 2.55 -17.79
N SER A 8 10.46 3.12 -17.06
CA SER A 8 10.60 4.43 -16.41
C SER A 8 10.77 4.34 -14.91
N CYS A 9 11.09 3.17 -14.38
CA CYS A 9 11.18 2.95 -12.94
C CYS A 9 12.20 1.86 -12.59
N TYR A 10 12.55 1.82 -11.29
CA TYR A 10 13.26 0.68 -10.71
C TYR A 10 12.27 -0.36 -10.25
N ASN A 11 12.66 -1.65 -10.34
CA ASN A 11 11.91 -2.78 -9.82
C ASN A 11 12.84 -3.58 -8.91
N PHE A 12 12.48 -3.73 -7.63
CA PHE A 12 13.26 -4.43 -6.64
C PHE A 12 12.43 -5.46 -5.92
N ARG A 13 13.08 -6.53 -5.46
CA ARG A 13 12.44 -7.52 -4.59
C ARG A 13 12.42 -6.99 -3.16
N VAL A 14 11.30 -7.18 -2.47
CA VAL A 14 11.17 -6.93 -1.04
C VAL A 14 11.41 -8.25 -0.31
N VAL A 15 12.41 -8.31 0.55
CA VAL A 15 12.80 -9.55 1.24
C VAL A 15 12.17 -9.68 2.62
N SER A 16 11.81 -8.58 3.27
CA SER A 16 11.11 -8.64 4.54
C SER A 16 10.21 -7.43 4.75
N ILE A 17 9.12 -7.66 5.49
CA ILE A 17 8.24 -6.59 5.99
C ILE A 17 8.64 -6.38 7.45
N ASP A 18 9.28 -5.26 7.72
CA ASP A 18 9.82 -4.99 9.06
C ASP A 18 8.75 -4.40 9.97
N LYS A 19 7.83 -3.59 9.42
CA LYS A 19 6.70 -3.03 10.15
C LYS A 19 5.64 -2.50 9.19
N VAL A 20 4.38 -2.69 9.52
CA VAL A 20 3.25 -2.01 8.86
C VAL A 20 2.75 -0.94 9.83
N LEU A 21 2.99 0.34 9.50
CA LEU A 21 2.63 1.45 10.38
C LEU A 21 1.14 1.75 10.29
N ASP A 22 0.64 1.82 9.07
CA ASP A 22 -0.79 1.97 8.76
C ASP A 22 -1.06 1.48 7.33
N GLY A 23 -2.26 1.69 6.81
CA GLY A 23 -2.67 1.14 5.51
C GLY A 23 -1.91 1.70 4.31
N ASP A 24 -1.13 2.76 4.48
CA ASP A 24 -0.41 3.41 3.40
C ASP A 24 1.07 3.66 3.67
N THR A 25 1.60 3.14 4.80
CA THR A 25 3.01 3.33 5.17
C THR A 25 3.58 2.06 5.78
N ILE A 26 4.68 1.58 5.23
CA ILE A 26 5.34 0.35 5.66
C ILE A 26 6.86 0.54 5.77
N ASP A 27 7.48 -0.23 6.65
CA ASP A 27 8.94 -0.35 6.71
C ASP A 27 9.32 -1.71 6.14
N VAL A 28 10.24 -1.72 5.18
CA VAL A 28 10.65 -2.92 4.46
C VAL A 28 12.16 -2.98 4.31
N THR A 29 12.66 -4.18 4.01
CA THR A 29 14.04 -4.38 3.55
C THR A 29 13.99 -4.77 2.08
N ILE A 30 14.71 -4.02 1.26
CA ILE A 30 14.75 -4.14 -0.20
C ILE A 30 16.07 -4.77 -0.62
N ASP A 31 16.00 -5.75 -1.54
CA ASP A 31 17.14 -6.38 -2.16
C ASP A 31 17.56 -5.55 -3.38
N LEU A 32 18.74 -4.93 -3.30
CA LEU A 32 19.30 -4.12 -4.39
C LEU A 32 20.15 -4.93 -5.35
N GLY A 33 20.28 -6.23 -5.11
CA GLY A 33 21.21 -7.08 -5.85
C GLY A 33 22.63 -7.01 -5.29
N PHE A 34 23.50 -7.91 -5.74
CA PHE A 34 24.91 -7.96 -5.32
C PHE A 34 25.12 -8.07 -3.81
N ASP A 35 24.18 -8.75 -3.12
CA ASP A 35 24.19 -8.88 -1.65
C ASP A 35 24.05 -7.54 -0.91
N LEU A 36 23.46 -6.53 -1.58
CA LEU A 36 23.17 -5.24 -0.97
C LEU A 36 21.68 -5.15 -0.60
N TYR A 37 21.43 -4.79 0.65
CA TYR A 37 20.08 -4.65 1.20
C TYR A 37 19.91 -3.26 1.79
N LYS A 38 18.70 -2.69 1.64
CA LYS A 38 18.41 -1.37 2.20
C LYS A 38 17.08 -1.39 2.91
N LYS A 39 17.07 -0.83 4.12
CA LYS A 39 15.81 -0.61 4.87
C LYS A 39 15.23 0.73 4.46
N GLU A 40 13.95 0.72 4.11
CA GLU A 40 13.24 1.92 3.68
C GLU A 40 11.86 2.01 4.31
N ARG A 41 11.46 3.25 4.61
CA ARG A 41 10.07 3.55 4.91
C ARG A 41 9.38 3.92 3.59
N VAL A 42 8.37 3.16 3.23
CA VAL A 42 7.67 3.28 1.95
C VAL A 42 6.28 3.84 2.17
N ARG A 43 5.96 4.88 1.43
CA ARG A 43 4.59 5.38 1.29
C ARG A 43 3.97 4.64 0.09
N VAL A 44 2.85 3.97 0.33
CA VAL A 44 2.13 3.27 -0.76
C VAL A 44 1.56 4.32 -1.71
N ALA A 45 2.09 4.36 -2.92
CA ALA A 45 1.82 5.43 -3.87
C ALA A 45 0.38 5.43 -4.38
N GLY A 46 -0.17 6.61 -4.60
CA GLY A 46 -1.47 6.79 -5.23
C GLY A 46 -2.68 6.50 -4.34
N VAL A 47 -2.49 6.18 -3.06
CA VAL A 47 -3.58 5.85 -2.15
C VAL A 47 -3.53 6.70 -0.89
N ASP A 48 -4.69 6.91 -0.28
CA ASP A 48 -4.84 7.45 1.06
C ASP A 48 -5.81 6.57 1.82
N THR A 49 -5.47 6.21 3.05
CA THR A 49 -6.31 5.37 3.90
C THR A 49 -6.92 6.17 5.04
N PRO A 50 -8.06 5.71 5.59
CA PRO A 50 -8.60 6.33 6.79
C PRO A 50 -7.59 6.28 7.94
N GLU A 51 -7.64 7.29 8.81
CA GLU A 51 -6.73 7.39 9.95
C GLU A 51 -7.10 6.35 11.02
N LYS A 52 -6.12 5.60 11.51
CA LYS A 52 -6.34 4.68 12.63
C LYS A 52 -6.09 5.34 14.00
N ARG A 53 -5.37 6.46 14.00
CA ARG A 53 -5.06 7.25 15.20
C ARG A 53 -5.95 8.47 15.26
N THR A 54 -7.23 8.27 15.48
CA THR A 54 -8.26 9.31 15.51
C THR A 54 -9.26 9.02 16.61
N ARG A 55 -9.95 10.06 17.08
CA ARG A 55 -11.06 9.93 18.03
C ARG A 55 -12.36 9.53 17.34
N ASP A 56 -12.44 9.70 16.03
CA ASP A 56 -13.58 9.26 15.25
C ASP A 56 -13.54 7.73 15.13
N LEU A 57 -14.47 7.06 15.82
CA LEU A 57 -14.50 5.60 15.89
C LEU A 57 -14.78 4.94 14.55
N GLU A 58 -15.56 5.60 13.70
CA GLU A 58 -15.86 5.13 12.35
C GLU A 58 -14.61 5.17 11.46
N GLU A 59 -13.93 6.27 11.42
CA GLU A 59 -12.67 6.41 10.69
C GLU A 59 -11.62 5.45 11.21
N LYS A 60 -11.49 5.35 12.53
CA LYS A 60 -10.53 4.44 13.17
C LYS A 60 -10.74 3.00 12.77
N ALA A 61 -11.99 2.53 12.75
CA ALA A 61 -12.31 1.16 12.35
C ALA A 61 -11.90 0.89 10.90
N LEU A 62 -12.18 1.82 10.00
CA LEU A 62 -11.78 1.70 8.60
C LEU A 62 -10.25 1.75 8.42
N GLY A 63 -9.57 2.59 9.19
CA GLY A 63 -8.11 2.68 9.17
C GLY A 63 -7.44 1.41 9.69
N LEU A 64 -7.97 0.80 10.75
CA LEU A 64 -7.48 -0.48 11.26
C LEU A 64 -7.71 -1.61 10.25
N ASP A 65 -8.86 -1.61 9.57
CA ASP A 65 -9.16 -2.60 8.54
C ASP A 65 -8.18 -2.50 7.37
N ALA A 66 -7.88 -1.29 6.90
CA ALA A 66 -6.92 -1.07 5.83
C ALA A 66 -5.52 -1.54 6.21
N THR A 67 -5.10 -1.23 7.44
CA THR A 67 -3.80 -1.66 7.97
C THR A 67 -3.72 -3.20 8.05
N TYR A 68 -4.76 -3.84 8.55
CA TYR A 68 -4.83 -5.31 8.66
C TYR A 68 -4.80 -5.97 7.28
N TRP A 69 -5.59 -5.46 6.33
CA TRP A 69 -5.62 -5.99 4.97
C TRP A 69 -4.23 -5.96 4.32
N LEU A 70 -3.56 -4.81 4.39
CA LEU A 70 -2.23 -4.64 3.81
C LEU A 70 -1.22 -5.56 4.49
N LYS A 71 -1.21 -5.58 5.81
CA LYS A 71 -0.31 -6.43 6.60
C LYS A 71 -0.47 -7.90 6.23
N LYS A 72 -1.71 -8.38 6.15
CA LYS A 72 -1.98 -9.76 5.80
C LYS A 72 -1.52 -10.12 4.39
N LYS A 73 -1.81 -9.26 3.41
CA LYS A 73 -1.36 -9.47 2.02
C LYS A 73 0.16 -9.55 1.93
N LEU A 74 0.86 -8.65 2.60
CA LEU A 74 2.32 -8.60 2.58
C LEU A 74 2.95 -9.80 3.30
N GLU A 75 2.47 -10.12 4.49
CA GLU A 75 3.00 -11.24 5.27
C GLU A 75 2.74 -12.58 4.57
N ASP A 76 1.54 -12.79 4.02
CA ASP A 76 1.20 -14.01 3.28
C ASP A 76 2.08 -14.17 2.04
N THR A 77 2.42 -13.07 1.37
CA THR A 77 3.29 -13.09 0.20
C THR A 77 4.73 -13.46 0.58
N ILE A 78 5.27 -12.82 1.61
CA ILE A 78 6.64 -13.07 2.08
C ILE A 78 6.82 -14.52 2.58
N SER A 79 5.82 -15.06 3.27
CA SER A 79 5.87 -16.44 3.79
C SER A 79 5.47 -17.49 2.75
N GLY A 80 4.94 -17.07 1.60
CA GLY A 80 4.49 -17.96 0.53
C GLY A 80 5.55 -18.14 -0.56
N GLU A 81 5.09 -18.62 -1.71
CA GLU A 81 5.95 -18.89 -2.87
C GLU A 81 6.09 -17.70 -3.81
N ASP A 82 5.17 -16.74 -3.74
CA ASP A 82 5.19 -15.57 -4.61
C ASP A 82 6.20 -14.55 -4.14
N GLU A 83 6.81 -13.87 -5.10
CA GLU A 83 7.75 -12.80 -4.84
C GLU A 83 7.00 -11.48 -4.65
N LEU A 84 7.41 -10.68 -3.68
CA LEU A 84 6.91 -9.31 -3.51
C LEU A 84 7.91 -8.35 -4.17
N THR A 85 7.41 -7.56 -5.11
CA THR A 85 8.19 -6.57 -5.84
C THR A 85 7.71 -5.17 -5.53
N ILE A 86 8.65 -4.24 -5.38
CA ILE A 86 8.36 -2.81 -5.27
C ILE A 86 8.85 -2.12 -6.54
N ARG A 87 7.98 -1.29 -7.11
CA ARG A 87 8.31 -0.45 -8.27
C ARG A 87 8.38 1.01 -7.81
N THR A 88 9.48 1.69 -8.14
CA THR A 88 9.71 3.10 -7.78
C THR A 88 10.12 3.88 -9.02
N GLU A 89 9.80 5.17 -9.08
CA GLU A 89 10.18 6.02 -10.21
C GLU A 89 11.69 6.28 -10.23
N LEU A 90 12.27 6.41 -11.42
CA LEU A 90 13.69 6.72 -11.59
C LEU A 90 14.03 8.12 -11.11
N VAL A 91 13.08 9.06 -11.28
CA VAL A 91 13.25 10.46 -10.89
C VAL A 91 12.03 10.84 -10.05
N GLY A 92 12.28 11.51 -8.94
CA GLY A 92 11.19 11.95 -8.07
C GLY A 92 10.52 10.84 -7.29
N GLY A 93 11.21 9.71 -7.08
CA GLY A 93 10.67 8.56 -6.34
C GLY A 93 10.47 8.81 -4.85
N MET A 94 10.99 9.91 -4.32
CA MET A 94 10.82 10.28 -2.90
C MET A 94 9.65 11.24 -2.76
N GLY A 95 8.77 10.97 -1.80
CA GLY A 95 7.61 11.81 -1.52
C GLY A 95 7.98 13.06 -0.71
N LYS A 96 6.95 13.86 -0.38
CA LYS A 96 7.05 15.15 0.32
C LYS A 96 7.91 15.11 1.59
N TYR A 97 7.91 14.00 2.32
CA TYR A 97 8.59 13.88 3.61
C TYR A 97 9.81 12.96 3.53
N GLY A 98 10.41 12.82 2.36
CA GLY A 98 11.56 11.96 2.16
C GLY A 98 11.25 10.46 2.23
N ARG A 99 9.96 10.09 2.14
CA ARG A 99 9.54 8.69 2.08
C ARG A 99 9.58 8.20 0.63
N LEU A 100 10.06 6.99 0.45
CA LEU A 100 10.05 6.36 -0.86
C LEU A 100 8.61 6.08 -1.29
N LEU A 101 8.21 6.50 -2.48
CA LEU A 101 6.91 6.17 -3.05
C LEU A 101 7.02 4.85 -3.80
N GLY A 102 6.17 3.90 -3.47
CA GLY A 102 6.24 2.57 -4.04
C GLY A 102 4.91 1.99 -4.49
N TRP A 103 4.94 1.26 -5.60
CA TRP A 103 3.87 0.38 -6.07
C TRP A 103 4.27 -1.05 -5.77
N LEU A 104 3.39 -1.80 -5.11
CA LEU A 104 3.67 -3.15 -4.64
C LEU A 104 2.97 -4.18 -5.51
N TYR A 105 3.70 -5.20 -5.93
CA TYR A 105 3.19 -6.27 -6.80
C TYR A 105 3.48 -7.65 -6.22
N ILE A 106 2.52 -8.55 -6.31
CA ILE A 106 2.66 -9.94 -5.88
C ILE A 106 2.83 -10.82 -7.12
N GLY A 107 3.96 -11.52 -7.20
CA GLY A 107 4.26 -12.44 -8.32
C GLY A 107 4.19 -11.72 -9.66
N ASP A 108 3.52 -12.32 -10.63
CA ASP A 108 3.36 -11.77 -11.98
C ASP A 108 2.06 -10.97 -12.16
N ALA A 109 1.42 -10.56 -11.06
CA ALA A 109 0.17 -9.82 -11.13
C ALA A 109 0.33 -8.49 -11.86
N ASP A 110 -0.61 -8.18 -12.75
CA ASP A 110 -0.65 -6.91 -13.46
C ASP A 110 -1.18 -5.78 -12.58
N LEU A 111 -2.05 -6.11 -11.62
CA LEU A 111 -2.66 -5.14 -10.72
C LEU A 111 -1.81 -5.01 -9.45
N SER A 112 -1.42 -3.79 -9.12
CA SER A 112 -0.68 -3.53 -7.89
C SER A 112 -1.58 -3.69 -6.65
N LEU A 113 -0.97 -3.92 -5.48
CA LEU A 113 -1.70 -3.87 -4.21
C LEU A 113 -2.32 -2.49 -3.98
N ASN A 114 -1.64 -1.44 -4.45
CA ASN A 114 -2.14 -0.05 -4.40
C ASN A 114 -3.52 0.05 -5.06
N GLU A 115 -3.63 -0.47 -6.28
CA GLU A 115 -4.88 -0.47 -7.04
C GLU A 115 -5.94 -1.37 -6.40
N GLN A 116 -5.53 -2.52 -5.89
CA GLN A 116 -6.45 -3.44 -5.20
C GLN A 116 -7.06 -2.82 -3.96
N MET A 117 -6.29 -2.05 -3.18
CA MET A 117 -6.81 -1.34 -2.01
C MET A 117 -7.96 -0.41 -2.38
N ILE A 118 -7.82 0.31 -3.48
CA ILE A 118 -8.85 1.22 -3.97
C ILE A 118 -10.06 0.43 -4.45
N ASP A 119 -9.84 -0.58 -5.28
CA ASP A 119 -10.90 -1.39 -5.87
C ASP A 119 -11.74 -2.12 -4.82
N GLU A 120 -11.12 -2.54 -3.72
CA GLU A 120 -11.79 -3.28 -2.64
C GLU A 120 -12.33 -2.39 -1.50
N GLY A 121 -12.12 -1.06 -1.61
CA GLY A 121 -12.72 -0.11 -0.67
C GLY A 121 -11.94 0.12 0.63
N TYR A 122 -10.64 -0.14 0.63
CA TYR A 122 -9.79 0.12 1.80
C TYR A 122 -9.12 1.49 1.75
N ALA A 123 -9.04 2.09 0.57
CA ALA A 123 -8.37 3.36 0.36
C ALA A 123 -9.07 4.18 -0.71
N TRP A 124 -8.82 5.48 -0.68
CA TRP A 124 -9.18 6.40 -1.77
C TRP A 124 -7.98 6.57 -2.69
N GLU A 125 -8.25 6.88 -3.96
CA GLU A 125 -7.22 7.34 -4.87
C GLU A 125 -6.71 8.70 -4.41
N TYR A 126 -5.38 8.89 -4.40
CA TYR A 126 -4.75 10.10 -3.89
C TYR A 126 -3.60 10.53 -4.79
N ASP A 127 -3.64 11.80 -5.23
CA ASP A 127 -2.65 12.38 -6.15
C ASP A 127 -1.69 13.38 -5.49
N GLY A 128 -1.77 13.53 -4.17
CA GLY A 128 -0.99 14.50 -3.42
C GLY A 128 -1.72 15.79 -3.10
N GLY A 129 -2.93 15.97 -3.59
CA GLY A 129 -3.77 17.14 -3.33
C GLY A 129 -4.59 17.03 -2.04
N THR A 130 -5.86 17.42 -2.13
CA THR A 130 -6.77 17.35 -0.99
C THR A 130 -7.21 15.93 -0.71
N LYS A 131 -7.10 15.49 0.53
CA LYS A 131 -7.53 14.16 0.96
C LYS A 131 -9.05 14.06 0.98
N LYS A 132 -9.57 12.96 0.45
CA LYS A 132 -10.99 12.61 0.58
C LYS A 132 -11.27 12.09 1.99
N LYS A 133 -12.53 12.28 2.43
CA LYS A 133 -13.01 11.70 3.69
C LYS A 133 -14.42 11.13 3.54
N ASP A 134 -14.72 10.59 2.37
CA ASP A 134 -16.01 9.95 2.09
C ASP A 134 -15.99 8.49 2.56
N PHE A 135 -16.24 8.28 3.85
CA PHE A 135 -16.23 6.95 4.45
C PHE A 135 -17.34 6.05 3.91
N GLU A 136 -18.48 6.63 3.52
CA GLU A 136 -19.57 5.85 2.98
C GLU A 136 -19.23 5.24 1.62
N GLU A 137 -18.47 5.95 0.79
CA GLU A 137 -17.95 5.41 -0.46
C GLU A 137 -17.15 4.13 -0.21
N LEU A 138 -16.26 4.14 0.77
CA LEU A 138 -15.45 2.97 1.12
C LEU A 138 -16.34 1.82 1.63
N ARG A 139 -17.31 2.13 2.49
CA ARG A 139 -18.20 1.11 3.02
C ARG A 139 -19.06 0.45 1.94
N GLU A 140 -19.57 1.24 1.00
CA GLU A 140 -20.35 0.70 -0.12
C GLU A 140 -19.53 -0.27 -0.97
N ILE A 141 -18.29 0.08 -1.29
CA ILE A 141 -17.41 -0.80 -2.05
C ILE A 141 -17.16 -2.08 -1.24
N ARG A 142 -16.86 -1.96 0.03
CA ARG A 142 -16.57 -3.11 0.89
C ARG A 142 -17.78 -4.02 1.10
N ARG A 143 -18.99 -3.46 1.13
CA ARG A 143 -20.23 -4.27 1.15
C ARG A 143 -20.35 -5.12 -0.10
N SER A 144 -20.04 -4.55 -1.26
CA SER A 144 -20.09 -5.27 -2.53
C SER A 144 -19.09 -6.44 -2.58
N PHE A 145 -17.97 -6.33 -1.88
CA PHE A 145 -16.99 -7.41 -1.75
C PHE A 145 -17.28 -8.36 -0.57
N GLY A 146 -18.29 -8.05 0.26
CA GLY A 146 -18.60 -8.86 1.42
C GLY A 146 -17.55 -8.82 2.53
N THR A 147 -16.75 -7.75 2.59
CA THR A 147 -15.64 -7.61 3.53
C THR A 147 -15.90 -6.62 4.65
N LEU A 148 -17.04 -5.94 4.64
CA LEU A 148 -17.39 -5.01 5.71
C LEU A 148 -17.97 -5.76 6.89
N SER A 149 -17.34 -5.60 8.05
CA SER A 149 -17.85 -6.15 9.31
C SER A 149 -19.03 -5.30 9.79
N GLU A 150 -20.22 -5.90 9.83
CA GLU A 150 -21.43 -5.27 10.35
C GLU A 150 -21.68 -5.79 11.77
N GLY A 151 -21.29 -4.95 12.73
CA GLY A 151 -21.45 -5.37 14.10
C GLY A 151 -21.39 -4.26 15.09
#